data_eb65692f35dfe87d2b3365a32e7a3df3
#
_entry.id   eb65692f35dfe87d2b3365a32e7a3df3
#
_cell.length_a   1.000
_cell.length_b   1.000
_cell.length_c   1.000
_cell.angle_alpha   90.00
_cell.angle_beta   90.00
_cell.angle_gamma   90.00
#
_symmetry.space_group_name_H-M   'P 1'
#
loop_
_entity.id
_entity.type
_entity.pdbx_description
1 polymer ?
#
loop_
_entity_poly.entity_id
_entity_poly.type
_entity_poly.pdbx_seq_one_letter_code
_entity_poly.pdbx_strand_id
1 'polypeptide(L)'
;MPFVKPWQYAQGILSFTFTRSVAHEDGLALILISSQPLLLLAIEDYFRAPYPETLAALYDAVNAMDLSALPRLSPMERSILQATDTRDLFVEKFETLIQQNMAAKGEKVPQFDGAESPTVTRQRYGLPRDTHEFESIIPYNNIPVPVKIPTALIPETIGDFSLIQLIQTFSTPHTNSPQPFQTLHPHLTTSGSLTHPIVVLLNALLTQKRIVFLGNGLPSSTVAEAVLAACALASGGLLRGFVRHAFPYTDLTKIDDLLKVPGFIAGVTNNIFASHAEWWDLLCDLTTGTMKISPKIEAAPPTEGVAFFQQGGQGYEKSQYVPSTNALPSPVGDPTGDNAFIASILQSIGERRGENAVRAKFRLWILKFTRQAAAFEELVYGASALVISTPDLGGSPVMSQTGPSSAFAQFSDPPDPVISGYGYVWPSPAEKQRELAANATRIEGWMKTRSYYNYIQDLAVYYSYRSVRDVDLQHLHDKLAKLRLGADAAGAVYTAICKSVVSDAQINQLLVVIVNTSPTIAVGSHNNAGVGAAGGGGLFHIALGLFHPKVEVREKIAELLGRVREHDAGRHFWSKLGAFEKAAWERVEGARRQKEGKM
;
A
#
# COMPACT_ATOMS: atom_id res chain seq x y z
N MET A 1 0.20 29.18 -30.64
CA MET A 1 -0.39 29.30 -29.31
C MET A 1 -1.88 28.93 -29.21
N PRO A 2 -2.45 27.99 -29.98
CA PRO A 2 -3.80 27.47 -29.75
C PRO A 2 -3.85 26.11 -29.02
N PHE A 3 -2.70 25.47 -28.69
CA PHE A 3 -2.66 24.08 -28.25
C PHE A 3 -3.08 23.83 -26.79
N VAL A 4 -3.14 24.82 -25.93
CA VAL A 4 -3.44 24.65 -24.49
C VAL A 4 -4.93 24.66 -24.17
N LYS A 5 -5.73 25.39 -24.94
CA LYS A 5 -7.18 25.57 -24.66
C LYS A 5 -8.04 24.30 -24.83
N PRO A 6 -7.83 23.42 -25.84
CA PRO A 6 -8.66 22.23 -26.00
C PRO A 6 -8.49 21.21 -24.88
N TRP A 7 -7.27 21.04 -24.37
CA TRP A 7 -7.00 20.09 -23.27
C TRP A 7 -7.63 20.54 -21.96
N GLN A 8 -7.57 21.83 -21.66
CA GLN A 8 -8.20 22.38 -20.46
C GLN A 8 -9.73 22.33 -20.53
N TYR A 9 -10.31 22.50 -21.73
CA TYR A 9 -11.74 22.32 -21.94
C TYR A 9 -12.15 20.85 -21.82
N ALA A 10 -11.42 19.92 -22.42
CA ALA A 10 -11.68 18.49 -22.30
C ALA A 10 -11.53 18.01 -20.83
N GLN A 11 -10.52 18.46 -20.11
CA GLN A 11 -10.35 18.19 -18.68
C GLN A 11 -11.45 18.83 -17.83
N GLY A 12 -11.86 20.05 -18.15
CA GLY A 12 -12.95 20.75 -17.46
C GLY A 12 -14.30 20.09 -17.71
N ILE A 13 -14.61 19.69 -18.95
CA ILE A 13 -15.85 18.99 -19.30
C ILE A 13 -15.85 17.58 -18.70
N LEU A 14 -14.76 16.84 -18.78
CA LEU A 14 -14.66 15.52 -18.15
C LEU A 14 -14.81 15.62 -16.64
N SER A 15 -14.16 16.55 -15.96
CA SER A 15 -14.31 16.71 -14.51
C SER A 15 -15.73 17.17 -14.12
N PHE A 16 -16.36 18.08 -14.88
CA PHE A 16 -17.71 18.56 -14.60
C PHE A 16 -18.79 17.50 -14.86
N THR A 17 -18.58 16.66 -15.85
CA THR A 17 -19.51 15.59 -16.26
C THR A 17 -19.51 14.43 -15.29
N PHE A 18 -18.34 14.05 -14.83
CA PHE A 18 -18.15 12.92 -13.90
C PHE A 18 -18.57 13.25 -12.48
N THR A 19 -18.44 14.50 -12.01
CA THR A 19 -18.91 14.91 -10.68
C THR A 19 -20.42 14.76 -10.48
N ARG A 20 -21.19 14.70 -11.55
CA ARG A 20 -22.66 14.54 -11.45
C ARG A 20 -23.14 13.09 -11.41
N SER A 21 -22.36 12.13 -11.92
CA SER A 21 -22.79 10.73 -12.07
C SER A 21 -22.21 9.78 -11.02
N VAL A 22 -21.09 10.10 -10.37
CA VAL A 22 -20.41 9.19 -9.43
C VAL A 22 -20.15 9.91 -8.12
N ALA A 23 -20.92 9.56 -7.10
CA ALA A 23 -20.83 10.14 -5.74
C ALA A 23 -19.55 9.81 -4.97
N HIS A 24 -18.51 9.24 -5.61
CA HIS A 24 -17.24 8.88 -5.01
C HIS A 24 -16.07 9.42 -5.84
N GLU A 25 -15.22 10.23 -5.22
CA GLU A 25 -13.99 10.80 -5.82
C GLU A 25 -13.07 9.72 -6.41
N ASP A 26 -13.06 8.51 -5.86
CA ASP A 26 -12.24 7.38 -6.33
C ASP A 26 -12.71 6.82 -7.69
N GLY A 27 -13.99 6.90 -8.01
CA GLY A 27 -14.54 6.41 -9.28
C GLY A 27 -14.14 7.25 -10.50
N LEU A 28 -13.94 8.55 -10.33
CA LEU A 28 -13.60 9.48 -11.40
C LEU A 28 -12.22 9.23 -12.02
N ALA A 29 -11.20 9.07 -11.17
CA ALA A 29 -9.83 8.81 -11.63
C ALA A 29 -9.74 7.45 -12.34
N LEU A 30 -10.42 6.44 -11.81
CA LEU A 30 -10.48 5.08 -12.38
C LEU A 30 -11.09 5.08 -13.78
N ILE A 31 -12.19 5.80 -13.98
CA ILE A 31 -12.90 5.85 -15.28
C ILE A 31 -12.08 6.64 -16.31
N LEU A 32 -11.45 7.74 -15.94
CA LEU A 32 -10.62 8.53 -16.85
C LEU A 32 -9.45 7.73 -17.42
N ILE A 33 -8.79 6.94 -16.60
CA ILE A 33 -7.62 6.15 -17.01
C ILE A 33 -8.05 4.93 -17.81
N SER A 34 -9.14 4.28 -17.41
CA SER A 34 -9.73 3.16 -18.13
C SER A 34 -10.20 3.56 -19.54
N SER A 35 -10.52 4.83 -19.74
CA SER A 35 -10.99 5.38 -21.01
C SER A 35 -9.85 5.78 -21.96
N GLN A 36 -8.59 5.44 -21.68
CA GLN A 36 -7.46 5.81 -22.55
C GLN A 36 -7.67 5.46 -24.04
N PRO A 37 -8.12 4.25 -24.42
CA PRO A 37 -8.39 3.94 -25.83
C PRO A 37 -9.45 4.85 -26.45
N LEU A 38 -10.51 5.15 -25.73
CA LEU A 38 -11.58 6.06 -26.14
C LEU A 38 -11.06 7.50 -26.29
N LEU A 39 -10.24 7.97 -25.34
CA LEU A 39 -9.64 9.29 -25.38
C LEU A 39 -8.69 9.47 -26.54
N LEU A 40 -7.90 8.45 -26.89
CA LEU A 40 -7.02 8.48 -28.07
C LEU A 40 -7.81 8.61 -29.37
N LEU A 41 -8.90 7.87 -29.53
CA LEU A 41 -9.78 7.98 -30.68
C LEU A 41 -10.43 9.36 -30.76
N ALA A 42 -10.94 9.86 -29.63
CA ALA A 42 -11.56 11.19 -29.57
C ALA A 42 -10.56 12.32 -29.87
N ILE A 43 -9.30 12.20 -29.44
CA ILE A 43 -8.23 13.14 -29.76
C ILE A 43 -7.91 13.09 -31.26
N GLU A 44 -7.82 11.90 -31.85
CA GLU A 44 -7.58 11.74 -33.29
C GLU A 44 -8.71 12.39 -34.12
N ASP A 45 -9.97 12.14 -33.76
CA ASP A 45 -11.12 12.77 -34.41
C ASP A 45 -11.14 14.28 -34.23
N TYR A 46 -10.77 14.79 -33.05
CA TYR A 46 -10.69 16.21 -32.79
C TYR A 46 -9.63 16.92 -33.65
N PHE A 47 -8.49 16.27 -33.89
CA PHE A 47 -7.46 16.82 -34.81
C PHE A 47 -7.87 16.77 -36.27
N ARG A 48 -8.74 15.84 -36.67
CA ARG A 48 -9.32 15.79 -38.01
C ARG A 48 -10.37 16.87 -38.22
N ALA A 49 -11.24 17.07 -37.23
CA ALA A 49 -12.34 18.04 -37.26
C ALA A 49 -12.61 18.59 -35.84
N PRO A 50 -12.03 19.74 -35.46
CA PRO A 50 -12.14 20.30 -34.12
C PRO A 50 -13.51 20.94 -33.86
N TYR A 51 -14.58 20.15 -33.93
CA TYR A 51 -15.94 20.59 -33.70
C TYR A 51 -16.44 20.23 -32.31
N PRO A 52 -17.42 21.01 -31.75
CA PRO A 52 -18.09 20.70 -30.49
C PRO A 52 -18.72 19.28 -30.47
N GLU A 53 -19.13 18.79 -31.65
CA GLU A 53 -19.76 17.48 -31.83
C GLU A 53 -18.82 16.31 -31.40
N THR A 54 -17.52 16.44 -31.60
CA THR A 54 -16.54 15.45 -31.14
C THR A 54 -16.52 15.33 -29.61
N LEU A 55 -16.63 16.47 -28.92
CA LEU A 55 -16.70 16.50 -27.46
C LEU A 55 -18.04 15.98 -26.95
N ALA A 56 -19.14 16.26 -27.67
CA ALA A 56 -20.45 15.73 -27.35
C ALA A 56 -20.49 14.20 -27.53
N ALA A 57 -19.93 13.68 -28.63
CA ALA A 57 -19.83 12.24 -28.86
C ALA A 57 -19.00 11.52 -27.80
N LEU A 58 -17.88 12.14 -27.36
CA LEU A 58 -17.08 11.62 -26.25
C LEU A 58 -17.88 11.62 -24.93
N TYR A 59 -18.62 12.70 -24.68
CA TYR A 59 -19.48 12.80 -23.50
C TYR A 59 -20.54 11.72 -23.48
N ASP A 60 -21.26 11.55 -24.60
CA ASP A 60 -22.31 10.54 -24.72
C ASP A 60 -21.75 9.13 -24.59
N ALA A 61 -20.59 8.82 -25.20
CA ALA A 61 -19.93 7.55 -25.12
C ALA A 61 -19.52 7.21 -23.68
N VAL A 62 -18.92 8.16 -22.96
CA VAL A 62 -18.53 7.95 -21.55
C VAL A 62 -19.76 7.74 -20.66
N ASN A 63 -20.85 8.49 -20.86
CA ASN A 63 -22.06 8.33 -20.06
C ASN A 63 -22.89 7.09 -20.44
N ALA A 64 -22.69 6.52 -21.62
CA ALA A 64 -23.29 5.27 -22.04
C ALA A 64 -22.61 4.03 -21.41
N MET A 65 -21.48 4.22 -20.67
CA MET A 65 -20.77 3.14 -20.02
C MET A 65 -21.64 2.45 -18.96
N ASP A 66 -21.92 1.18 -19.16
CA ASP A 66 -22.69 0.38 -18.19
C ASP A 66 -21.76 -0.19 -17.10
N LEU A 67 -21.80 0.45 -15.94
CA LEU A 67 -21.06 0.01 -14.74
C LEU A 67 -21.90 -0.83 -13.79
N SER A 68 -23.15 -1.14 -14.14
CA SER A 68 -24.04 -1.88 -13.25
C SER A 68 -23.61 -3.32 -13.01
N ALA A 69 -22.86 -3.90 -13.95
CA ALA A 69 -22.28 -5.23 -13.83
C ALA A 69 -20.93 -5.24 -13.10
N LEU A 70 -20.36 -4.06 -12.76
CA LEU A 70 -19.10 -3.99 -12.02
C LEU A 70 -19.24 -4.65 -10.64
N PRO A 71 -18.43 -5.66 -10.30
CA PRO A 71 -18.51 -6.34 -9.02
C PRO A 71 -18.21 -5.39 -7.85
N ARG A 72 -19.11 -5.34 -6.88
CA ARG A 72 -18.89 -4.60 -5.64
C ARG A 72 -18.12 -5.46 -4.64
N LEU A 73 -16.82 -5.22 -4.55
CA LEU A 73 -15.96 -5.87 -3.58
C LEU A 73 -16.14 -5.27 -2.19
N SER A 74 -16.06 -6.12 -1.17
CA SER A 74 -15.91 -5.65 0.21
C SER A 74 -14.55 -4.96 0.37
N PRO A 75 -14.37 -4.06 1.36
CA PRO A 75 -13.08 -3.42 1.61
C PRO A 75 -11.94 -4.42 1.85
N MET A 76 -12.23 -5.56 2.51
CA MET A 76 -11.24 -6.61 2.75
C MET A 76 -10.81 -7.32 1.46
N GLU A 77 -11.75 -7.68 0.59
CA GLU A 77 -11.46 -8.29 -0.72
C GLU A 77 -10.68 -7.34 -1.61
N ARG A 78 -11.03 -6.06 -1.61
CA ARG A 78 -10.30 -5.01 -2.33
C ARG A 78 -8.86 -4.91 -1.83
N SER A 79 -8.65 -4.96 -0.51
CA SER A 79 -7.32 -4.95 0.09
C SER A 79 -6.49 -6.18 -0.28
N ILE A 80 -7.12 -7.35 -0.43
CA ILE A 80 -6.45 -8.58 -0.91
C ILE A 80 -6.00 -8.39 -2.36
N LEU A 81 -6.89 -7.94 -3.24
CA LEU A 81 -6.56 -7.71 -4.66
C LEU A 81 -5.48 -6.64 -4.84
N GLN A 82 -5.54 -5.53 -4.09
CA GLN A 82 -4.51 -4.47 -4.13
C GLN A 82 -3.11 -4.96 -3.77
N ALA A 83 -3.00 -6.02 -2.98
CA ALA A 83 -1.74 -6.48 -2.42
C ALA A 83 -1.20 -7.75 -3.11
N THR A 84 -1.89 -8.29 -4.11
CA THR A 84 -1.49 -9.50 -4.84
C THR A 84 -1.63 -9.33 -6.35
N ASP A 85 -0.77 -10.00 -7.11
CA ASP A 85 -0.86 -10.08 -8.57
C ASP A 85 -1.61 -11.34 -9.04
N THR A 86 -2.23 -12.08 -8.13
CA THR A 86 -2.99 -13.29 -8.46
C THR A 86 -4.32 -12.87 -9.10
N ARG A 87 -4.40 -12.98 -10.42
CA ARG A 87 -5.47 -12.41 -11.24
C ARG A 87 -6.78 -13.17 -11.23
N ASP A 88 -6.76 -14.41 -10.75
CA ASP A 88 -7.89 -15.34 -10.71
C ASP A 88 -8.51 -15.49 -9.31
N LEU A 89 -8.22 -14.57 -8.39
CA LEU A 89 -8.89 -14.50 -7.09
C LEU A 89 -10.36 -14.09 -7.26
N PHE A 90 -11.23 -14.67 -6.46
CA PHE A 90 -12.67 -14.36 -6.45
C PHE A 90 -13.41 -14.53 -7.80
N VAL A 91 -12.88 -15.29 -8.74
CA VAL A 91 -13.49 -15.49 -10.08
C VAL A 91 -14.92 -15.99 -9.96
N GLU A 92 -15.18 -17.01 -9.13
CA GLU A 92 -16.52 -17.58 -8.96
C GLU A 92 -17.52 -16.56 -8.38
N LYS A 93 -17.05 -15.72 -7.44
CA LYS A 93 -17.86 -14.63 -6.90
C LYS A 93 -18.20 -13.60 -7.97
N PHE A 94 -17.25 -13.23 -8.83
CA PHE A 94 -17.50 -12.30 -9.94
C PHE A 94 -18.48 -12.86 -10.94
N GLU A 95 -18.31 -14.12 -11.32
CA GLU A 95 -19.22 -14.81 -12.23
C GLU A 95 -20.66 -14.83 -11.67
N THR A 96 -20.81 -15.17 -10.38
CA THR A 96 -22.10 -15.17 -9.71
C THR A 96 -22.76 -13.78 -9.69
N LEU A 97 -21.98 -12.74 -9.37
CA LEU A 97 -22.48 -11.36 -9.33
C LEU A 97 -22.90 -10.85 -10.72
N ILE A 98 -22.13 -11.16 -11.75
CA ILE A 98 -22.45 -10.80 -13.14
C ILE A 98 -23.73 -11.52 -13.57
N GLN A 99 -23.88 -12.81 -13.29
CA GLN A 99 -25.10 -13.57 -13.59
C GLN A 99 -26.33 -13.00 -12.87
N GLN A 100 -26.19 -12.64 -11.59
CA GLN A 100 -27.29 -12.02 -10.82
C GLN A 100 -27.69 -10.66 -11.42
N ASN A 101 -26.72 -9.85 -11.85
CA ASN A 101 -27.00 -8.57 -12.48
C ASN A 101 -27.66 -8.71 -13.85
N MET A 102 -27.25 -9.70 -14.66
CA MET A 102 -27.90 -10.02 -15.94
C MET A 102 -29.34 -10.51 -15.74
N ALA A 103 -29.56 -11.39 -14.77
CA ALA A 103 -30.90 -11.87 -14.42
C ALA A 103 -31.82 -10.72 -13.95
N ALA A 104 -31.31 -9.78 -13.17
CA ALA A 104 -32.07 -8.61 -12.70
C ALA A 104 -32.46 -7.67 -13.87
N LYS A 105 -31.70 -7.64 -14.97
CA LYS A 105 -31.99 -6.88 -16.19
C LYS A 105 -32.97 -7.60 -17.14
N GLY A 106 -33.37 -8.84 -16.83
CA GLY A 106 -34.22 -9.65 -17.70
C GLY A 106 -33.50 -10.25 -18.91
N GLU A 107 -32.18 -10.17 -18.95
CA GLU A 107 -31.38 -10.87 -19.93
C GLU A 107 -31.37 -12.37 -19.61
N LYS A 108 -31.51 -13.24 -20.65
CA LYS A 108 -31.47 -14.68 -20.43
C LYS A 108 -30.12 -15.07 -19.85
N VAL A 109 -30.12 -15.43 -18.57
CA VAL A 109 -28.95 -16.05 -17.94
C VAL A 109 -28.75 -17.40 -18.60
N PRO A 110 -27.58 -17.68 -19.16
CA PRO A 110 -27.27 -18.97 -19.72
C PRO A 110 -27.36 -20.03 -18.62
N GLN A 111 -28.27 -20.98 -18.76
CA GLN A 111 -28.29 -22.12 -17.86
C GLN A 111 -27.08 -22.99 -18.13
N PHE A 112 -26.30 -23.20 -17.07
CA PHE A 112 -25.17 -24.13 -17.07
C PHE A 112 -25.72 -25.56 -17.09
N ASP A 113 -25.74 -26.16 -18.25
CA ASP A 113 -25.72 -27.63 -18.33
C ASP A 113 -24.32 -28.06 -17.91
N GLY A 114 -24.21 -28.83 -16.82
CA GLY A 114 -22.99 -29.15 -16.09
C GLY A 114 -21.87 -29.92 -16.84
N ALA A 115 -21.82 -29.79 -18.15
CA ALA A 115 -20.87 -30.45 -19.04
C ALA A 115 -19.88 -29.50 -19.75
N GLU A 116 -20.06 -28.17 -19.69
CA GLU A 116 -19.13 -27.24 -20.34
C GLU A 116 -17.99 -26.84 -19.41
N SER A 117 -16.77 -26.93 -19.90
CA SER A 117 -15.58 -26.48 -19.19
C SER A 117 -15.69 -24.99 -18.83
N PRO A 118 -15.30 -24.57 -17.60
CA PRO A 118 -15.28 -23.16 -17.20
C PRO A 118 -14.59 -22.22 -18.19
N THR A 119 -13.65 -22.73 -18.96
CA THR A 119 -12.90 -21.97 -19.98
C THR A 119 -13.78 -21.62 -21.19
N VAL A 120 -14.67 -22.51 -21.61
CA VAL A 120 -15.56 -22.29 -22.77
C VAL A 120 -16.64 -21.27 -22.41
N THR A 121 -17.15 -21.33 -21.21
CA THR A 121 -18.15 -20.38 -20.71
C THR A 121 -17.59 -18.96 -20.59
N ARG A 122 -16.35 -18.82 -20.13
CA ARG A 122 -15.63 -17.53 -20.07
C ARG A 122 -15.43 -16.91 -21.45
N GLN A 123 -15.06 -17.70 -22.46
CA GLN A 123 -14.93 -17.21 -23.82
C GLN A 123 -16.27 -16.79 -24.43
N ARG A 124 -17.35 -17.49 -24.10
CA ARG A 124 -18.69 -17.21 -24.65
C ARG A 124 -19.30 -15.91 -24.09
N TYR A 125 -19.01 -15.57 -22.83
CA TYR A 125 -19.61 -14.41 -22.14
C TYR A 125 -18.63 -13.26 -21.93
N GLY A 126 -17.42 -13.32 -22.48
CA GLY A 126 -16.43 -12.26 -22.30
C GLY A 126 -15.99 -12.03 -20.85
N LEU A 127 -16.18 -13.00 -19.97
CA LEU A 127 -15.82 -12.87 -18.55
C LEU A 127 -14.29 -12.80 -18.40
N PRO A 128 -13.75 -11.74 -17.83
CA PRO A 128 -12.31 -11.59 -17.70
C PRO A 128 -11.75 -12.66 -16.75
N ARG A 129 -10.62 -13.26 -17.12
CA ARG A 129 -9.84 -14.09 -16.18
C ARG A 129 -9.19 -13.25 -15.08
N ASP A 130 -9.09 -11.96 -15.29
CA ASP A 130 -8.45 -11.01 -14.42
C ASP A 130 -9.49 -10.31 -13.54
N THR A 131 -9.54 -10.66 -12.26
CA THR A 131 -10.44 -10.04 -11.30
C THR A 131 -9.99 -8.65 -10.84
N HIS A 132 -8.79 -8.19 -11.28
CA HIS A 132 -8.32 -6.83 -11.06
C HIS A 132 -8.88 -5.84 -12.06
N GLU A 133 -9.40 -6.31 -13.20
CA GLU A 133 -9.95 -5.49 -14.27
C GLU A 133 -11.34 -6.00 -14.66
N PHE A 134 -12.26 -5.07 -14.87
CA PHE A 134 -13.58 -5.31 -15.45
C PHE A 134 -13.60 -4.70 -16.84
N GLU A 135 -13.96 -5.46 -17.87
CA GLU A 135 -14.03 -4.99 -19.25
C GLU A 135 -15.44 -4.57 -19.59
N SER A 136 -15.61 -3.33 -20.05
CA SER A 136 -16.86 -2.78 -20.59
C SER A 136 -16.66 -2.36 -22.04
N ILE A 137 -17.65 -2.58 -22.90
CA ILE A 137 -17.61 -2.17 -24.30
C ILE A 137 -18.45 -0.91 -24.46
N ILE A 138 -17.84 0.16 -24.96
CA ILE A 138 -18.46 1.45 -25.17
C ILE A 138 -18.59 1.73 -26.66
N PRO A 139 -19.80 2.07 -27.17
CA PRO A 139 -19.94 2.51 -28.53
C PRO A 139 -19.47 3.96 -28.69
N TYR A 140 -18.46 4.20 -29.53
CA TYR A 140 -18.00 5.51 -29.92
C TYR A 140 -18.06 5.63 -31.45
N ASN A 141 -18.87 6.55 -31.99
CA ASN A 141 -19.12 6.69 -33.43
C ASN A 141 -19.43 5.34 -34.14
N ASN A 142 -20.26 4.49 -33.51
CA ASN A 142 -20.58 3.11 -33.93
C ASN A 142 -19.40 2.13 -33.90
N ILE A 143 -18.26 2.48 -33.32
CA ILE A 143 -17.12 1.59 -33.11
C ILE A 143 -17.20 1.06 -31.68
N PRO A 144 -17.24 -0.27 -31.44
CA PRO A 144 -17.18 -0.83 -30.10
C PRO A 144 -15.76 -0.70 -29.54
N VAL A 145 -15.57 0.12 -28.53
CA VAL A 145 -14.29 0.34 -27.85
C VAL A 145 -14.25 -0.43 -26.54
N PRO A 146 -13.37 -1.42 -26.36
CA PRO A 146 -13.20 -2.09 -25.08
C PRO A 146 -12.47 -1.20 -24.10
N VAL A 147 -13.05 -1.01 -22.91
CA VAL A 147 -12.50 -0.22 -21.81
C VAL A 147 -12.33 -1.12 -20.60
N LYS A 148 -11.12 -1.17 -20.05
CA LYS A 148 -10.78 -1.97 -18.88
C LYS A 148 -10.79 -1.12 -17.62
N ILE A 149 -11.66 -1.44 -16.70
CA ILE A 149 -11.88 -0.71 -15.45
C ILE A 149 -11.21 -1.48 -14.31
N PRO A 150 -10.19 -0.91 -13.64
CA PRO A 150 -9.57 -1.55 -12.49
C PRO A 150 -10.56 -1.68 -11.33
N THR A 151 -10.64 -2.87 -10.73
CA THR A 151 -11.62 -3.16 -9.65
C THR A 151 -11.11 -2.80 -8.26
N ALA A 152 -9.79 -2.76 -8.06
CA ALA A 152 -9.18 -2.64 -6.74
C ALA A 152 -7.98 -1.70 -6.66
N LEU A 153 -7.66 -0.94 -7.69
CA LEU A 153 -6.52 0.00 -7.65
C LEU A 153 -6.90 1.31 -6.98
N ILE A 154 -5.91 1.99 -6.41
CA ILE A 154 -6.04 3.36 -5.91
C ILE A 154 -5.48 4.35 -6.94
N PRO A 155 -5.94 5.61 -6.97
CA PRO A 155 -5.54 6.59 -7.99
C PRO A 155 -4.03 6.76 -8.13
N GLU A 156 -3.29 6.73 -7.03
CA GLU A 156 -1.84 6.90 -7.00
C GLU A 156 -1.05 5.79 -7.71
N THR A 157 -1.65 4.62 -7.91
CA THR A 157 -0.95 3.46 -8.52
C THR A 157 -1.25 3.27 -9.99
N ILE A 158 -2.09 4.15 -10.58
CA ILE A 158 -2.56 4.02 -11.94
C ILE A 158 -1.77 4.94 -12.87
N GLY A 159 -1.42 4.43 -14.05
CA GLY A 159 -0.74 5.17 -15.12
C GLY A 159 0.36 4.35 -15.79
N ASP A 160 0.79 4.83 -16.95
CA ASP A 160 1.95 4.32 -17.67
C ASP A 160 3.22 4.93 -17.05
N PHE A 161 3.85 4.22 -16.15
CA PHE A 161 5.11 4.60 -15.53
C PHE A 161 5.82 3.38 -14.94
N SER A 162 7.12 3.48 -14.71
CA SER A 162 7.92 2.45 -14.06
C SER A 162 8.63 2.98 -12.82
N LEU A 163 8.40 2.31 -11.68
CA LEU A 163 9.17 2.58 -10.44
C LEU A 163 10.63 2.16 -10.62
N ILE A 164 10.89 1.07 -11.35
CA ILE A 164 12.24 0.60 -11.63
C ILE A 164 13.03 1.67 -12.37
N GLN A 165 12.43 2.28 -13.40
CA GLN A 165 13.08 3.35 -14.16
C GLN A 165 13.39 4.56 -13.28
N LEU A 166 12.43 5.03 -12.48
CA LEU A 166 12.64 6.14 -11.55
C LEU A 166 13.76 5.84 -10.56
N ILE A 167 13.76 4.65 -9.96
CA ILE A 167 14.76 4.24 -8.98
C ILE A 167 16.15 4.18 -9.63
N GLN A 168 16.27 3.56 -10.80
CA GLN A 168 17.55 3.42 -11.51
C GLN A 168 18.11 4.77 -11.95
N THR A 169 17.28 5.72 -12.38
CA THR A 169 17.69 7.07 -12.77
C THR A 169 18.49 7.75 -11.67
N PHE A 170 18.09 7.63 -10.41
CA PHE A 170 18.76 8.28 -9.29
C PHE A 170 19.73 7.38 -8.52
N SER A 171 19.53 6.06 -8.53
CA SER A 171 20.38 5.14 -7.79
C SER A 171 21.70 4.84 -8.52
N THR A 172 21.68 4.74 -9.86
CA THR A 172 22.88 4.40 -10.63
C THR A 172 23.98 5.46 -10.50
N PRO A 173 23.72 6.77 -10.66
CA PRO A 173 24.74 7.79 -10.44
C PRO A 173 25.23 7.83 -8.99
N HIS A 174 24.32 7.67 -8.02
CA HIS A 174 24.67 7.67 -6.59
C HIS A 174 25.55 6.48 -6.21
N THR A 175 25.31 5.29 -6.77
CA THR A 175 26.13 4.09 -6.52
C THR A 175 27.52 4.23 -7.11
N ASN A 176 27.64 4.81 -8.31
CA ASN A 176 28.91 4.98 -9.01
C ASN A 176 29.77 6.09 -8.38
N SER A 177 29.14 7.19 -7.95
CA SER A 177 29.83 8.34 -7.36
C SER A 177 28.91 9.00 -6.32
N PRO A 178 28.92 8.52 -5.07
CA PRO A 178 28.08 9.09 -4.02
C PRO A 178 28.39 10.56 -3.81
N GLN A 179 27.41 11.43 -4.05
CA GLN A 179 27.53 12.85 -3.80
C GLN A 179 26.77 13.20 -2.52
N PRO A 180 27.45 13.81 -1.52
CA PRO A 180 26.78 14.23 -0.30
C PRO A 180 25.84 15.40 -0.58
N PHE A 181 24.65 15.38 0.04
CA PHE A 181 23.76 16.53 0.04
C PHE A 181 24.43 17.69 0.78
N GLN A 182 24.51 18.84 0.14
CA GLN A 182 25.08 20.06 0.72
C GLN A 182 24.18 20.67 1.79
N THR A 183 22.86 20.67 1.52
CA THR A 183 21.85 21.13 2.48
C THR A 183 21.28 19.91 3.20
N LEU A 184 21.39 19.89 4.53
CA LEU A 184 20.81 18.86 5.38
C LEU A 184 19.48 19.34 5.94
N HIS A 185 18.48 18.46 5.93
CA HIS A 185 17.16 18.75 6.50
C HIS A 185 16.63 17.54 7.28
N PRO A 186 16.17 17.69 8.54
CA PRO A 186 15.77 16.57 9.40
C PRO A 186 14.69 15.67 8.80
N HIS A 187 13.77 16.25 8.03
CA HIS A 187 12.72 15.46 7.36
C HIS A 187 13.25 14.69 6.14
N LEU A 188 14.33 15.11 5.49
CA LEU A 188 14.79 14.57 4.21
C LEU A 188 16.00 13.67 4.36
N THR A 189 17.03 14.15 5.07
CA THR A 189 18.33 13.47 5.20
C THR A 189 18.42 12.67 6.49
N THR A 190 17.55 11.66 6.63
CA THR A 190 17.39 10.84 7.86
C THR A 190 18.64 10.01 8.22
N SER A 191 19.52 9.76 7.25
CA SER A 191 20.81 9.06 7.44
C SER A 191 22.02 9.99 7.19
N GLY A 192 21.84 11.31 7.35
CA GLY A 192 22.91 12.30 7.14
C GLY A 192 23.11 12.68 5.68
N SER A 193 24.28 13.27 5.37
CA SER A 193 24.59 13.81 4.04
C SER A 193 24.62 12.78 2.91
N LEU A 194 24.86 11.51 3.23
CA LEU A 194 24.90 10.40 2.28
C LEU A 194 23.60 9.60 2.23
N THR A 195 22.49 10.17 2.73
CA THR A 195 21.17 9.53 2.57
C THR A 195 20.90 9.25 1.09
N HIS A 196 20.46 8.02 0.79
CA HIS A 196 20.21 7.61 -0.59
C HIS A 196 19.14 8.50 -1.25
N PRO A 197 19.32 8.96 -2.52
CA PRO A 197 18.39 9.90 -3.17
C PRO A 197 16.92 9.45 -3.17
N ILE A 198 16.66 8.16 -3.37
CA ILE A 198 15.30 7.60 -3.33
C ILE A 198 14.69 7.72 -1.93
N VAL A 199 15.48 7.61 -0.85
CA VAL A 199 15.01 7.84 0.53
C VAL A 199 14.68 9.32 0.73
N VAL A 200 15.54 10.22 0.24
CA VAL A 200 15.27 11.68 0.29
C VAL A 200 13.97 12.01 -0.46
N LEU A 201 13.78 11.45 -1.65
CA LEU A 201 12.55 11.62 -2.42
C LEU A 201 11.32 11.09 -1.65
N LEU A 202 11.40 9.86 -1.12
CA LEU A 202 10.32 9.25 -0.34
C LEU A 202 9.97 10.11 0.89
N ASN A 203 10.97 10.61 1.60
CA ASN A 203 10.80 11.49 2.75
C ASN A 203 10.16 12.83 2.35
N ALA A 204 10.59 13.42 1.22
CA ALA A 204 10.02 14.67 0.71
C ALA A 204 8.55 14.50 0.32
N LEU A 205 8.19 13.38 -0.31
CA LEU A 205 6.82 13.04 -0.66
C LEU A 205 5.95 12.86 0.59
N LEU A 206 6.40 12.04 1.55
CA LEU A 206 5.68 11.79 2.80
C LEU A 206 5.48 13.07 3.62
N THR A 207 6.46 13.97 3.65
CA THR A 207 6.38 15.23 4.39
C THR A 207 5.83 16.39 3.56
N GLN A 208 5.25 16.10 2.40
CA GLN A 208 4.55 17.04 1.51
C GLN A 208 5.39 18.29 1.17
N LYS A 209 6.63 18.07 0.71
CA LYS A 209 7.52 19.13 0.25
C LYS A 209 7.22 19.53 -1.20
N ARG A 210 7.73 20.69 -1.63
CA ARG A 210 7.67 21.14 -3.02
C ARG A 210 8.73 20.44 -3.84
N ILE A 211 8.33 19.49 -4.69
CA ILE A 211 9.23 18.62 -5.45
C ILE A 211 9.12 18.97 -6.93
N VAL A 212 10.25 19.20 -7.59
CA VAL A 212 10.32 19.46 -9.02
C VAL A 212 11.16 18.39 -9.71
N PHE A 213 10.57 17.71 -10.69
CA PHE A 213 11.26 16.85 -11.63
C PHE A 213 11.64 17.65 -12.86
N LEU A 214 12.93 17.85 -13.08
CA LEU A 214 13.48 18.59 -14.21
C LEU A 214 13.97 17.62 -15.29
N GLY A 215 13.37 17.69 -16.47
CA GLY A 215 13.79 16.91 -17.65
C GLY A 215 14.21 17.84 -18.79
N ASN A 216 15.33 18.57 -18.62
CA ASN A 216 15.83 19.45 -19.66
C ASN A 216 16.26 18.65 -20.90
N GLY A 217 15.62 18.93 -22.05
CA GLY A 217 15.85 18.19 -23.30
C GLY A 217 15.20 16.80 -23.37
N LEU A 218 14.44 16.38 -22.33
CA LEU A 218 13.67 15.15 -22.35
C LEU A 218 12.24 15.38 -22.86
N PRO A 219 11.58 14.35 -23.40
CA PRO A 219 10.15 14.40 -23.71
C PRO A 219 9.33 14.68 -22.45
N SER A 220 8.25 15.45 -22.60
CA SER A 220 7.33 15.75 -21.48
C SER A 220 6.66 14.48 -20.91
N SER A 221 6.49 13.45 -21.71
CA SER A 221 6.00 12.12 -21.25
C SER A 221 6.92 11.52 -20.20
N THR A 222 8.23 11.47 -20.44
CA THR A 222 9.22 10.94 -19.47
C THR A 222 9.19 11.70 -18.14
N VAL A 223 8.99 13.01 -18.20
CA VAL A 223 8.87 13.83 -16.99
C VAL A 223 7.56 13.55 -16.26
N ALA A 224 6.46 13.41 -17.00
CA ALA A 224 5.16 13.07 -16.44
C ALA A 224 5.16 11.68 -15.79
N GLU A 225 5.76 10.69 -16.45
CA GLU A 225 5.95 9.34 -15.91
C GLU A 225 6.73 9.34 -14.59
N ALA A 226 7.80 10.17 -14.48
CA ALA A 226 8.56 10.30 -13.24
C ALA A 226 7.72 10.86 -12.08
N VAL A 227 6.86 11.85 -12.35
CA VAL A 227 5.93 12.41 -11.36
C VAL A 227 4.93 11.36 -10.89
N LEU A 228 4.32 10.61 -11.82
CA LEU A 228 3.36 9.55 -11.49
C LEU A 228 4.04 8.41 -10.73
N ALA A 229 5.24 8.01 -11.16
CA ALA A 229 6.05 7.00 -10.45
C ALA A 229 6.37 7.43 -9.01
N ALA A 230 6.68 8.72 -8.78
CA ALA A 230 6.92 9.25 -7.44
C ALA A 230 5.66 9.16 -6.55
N CYS A 231 4.48 9.49 -7.08
CA CYS A 231 3.22 9.33 -6.36
C CYS A 231 2.99 7.85 -5.95
N ALA A 232 3.18 6.93 -6.89
CA ALA A 232 3.03 5.50 -6.64
C ALA A 232 4.05 4.96 -5.62
N LEU A 233 5.29 5.45 -5.67
CA LEU A 233 6.36 5.09 -4.73
C LEU A 233 5.99 5.47 -3.30
N ALA A 234 5.55 6.71 -3.07
CA ALA A 234 5.18 7.19 -1.75
C ALA A 234 3.86 6.60 -1.23
N SER A 235 2.94 6.30 -2.14
CA SER A 235 1.69 5.64 -1.80
C SER A 235 1.89 4.20 -1.31
N GLY A 236 2.80 3.46 -1.96
CA GLY A 236 2.96 2.02 -1.73
C GLY A 236 1.66 1.22 -1.90
N GLY A 237 0.64 1.78 -2.58
CA GLY A 237 -0.67 1.18 -2.71
C GLY A 237 -1.51 1.20 -1.42
N LEU A 238 -1.19 2.07 -0.46
CA LEU A 238 -1.87 2.23 0.83
C LEU A 238 -2.25 3.68 1.12
N LEU A 239 -1.32 4.62 0.92
CA LEU A 239 -1.54 6.03 1.22
C LEU A 239 -2.14 6.76 0.03
N ARG A 240 -3.07 7.68 0.29
CA ARG A 240 -3.73 8.53 -0.70
C ARG A 240 -3.40 10.00 -0.48
N GLY A 241 -3.65 10.82 -1.50
CA GLY A 241 -3.55 12.28 -1.43
C GLY A 241 -2.38 12.88 -2.19
N PHE A 242 -1.50 12.07 -2.77
CA PHE A 242 -0.35 12.55 -3.54
C PHE A 242 -0.77 13.11 -4.90
N VAL A 243 -1.65 12.42 -5.65
CA VAL A 243 -2.12 12.86 -6.97
C VAL A 243 -2.87 14.19 -6.96
N ARG A 244 -3.48 14.58 -5.83
CA ARG A 244 -4.14 15.89 -5.70
C ARG A 244 -3.19 17.08 -5.83
N HIS A 245 -1.91 16.86 -5.59
CA HIS A 245 -0.85 17.86 -5.66
C HIS A 245 0.19 17.50 -6.73
N ALA A 246 -0.13 16.54 -7.58
CA ALA A 246 0.72 16.14 -8.68
C ALA A 246 0.35 16.92 -9.95
N PHE A 247 1.37 17.54 -10.53
CA PHE A 247 1.32 18.24 -11.80
C PHE A 247 2.28 17.54 -12.75
N PRO A 248 1.84 16.47 -13.45
CA PRO A 248 2.72 15.65 -14.28
C PRO A 248 3.54 16.47 -15.28
N TYR A 249 2.96 17.56 -15.77
CA TYR A 249 3.67 18.56 -16.56
C TYR A 249 3.13 19.97 -16.26
N THR A 250 4.04 20.93 -16.04
CA THR A 250 3.73 22.35 -15.86
C THR A 250 4.79 23.22 -16.52
N ASP A 251 4.46 24.49 -16.72
CA ASP A 251 5.34 25.48 -17.34
C ASP A 251 5.42 26.78 -16.51
N LEU A 252 6.28 27.69 -16.95
CA LEU A 252 6.49 28.97 -16.27
C LEU A 252 5.24 29.85 -16.21
N THR A 253 4.28 29.68 -17.11
CA THR A 253 3.06 30.53 -17.16
C THR A 253 2.13 30.23 -15.98
N LYS A 254 2.31 29.09 -15.30
CA LYS A 254 1.51 28.62 -14.16
C LYS A 254 2.26 28.64 -12.84
N ILE A 255 3.44 29.27 -12.78
CA ILE A 255 4.26 29.25 -11.58
C ILE A 255 3.55 29.86 -10.36
N ASP A 256 2.80 30.95 -10.56
CA ASP A 256 2.08 31.62 -9.47
C ASP A 256 0.96 30.75 -8.89
N ASP A 257 0.32 29.93 -9.72
CA ASP A 257 -0.70 28.98 -9.26
C ASP A 257 -0.06 27.78 -8.55
N LEU A 258 1.07 27.32 -9.05
CA LEU A 258 1.84 26.23 -8.44
C LEU A 258 2.33 26.61 -7.03
N LEU A 259 2.84 27.83 -6.86
CA LEU A 259 3.36 28.33 -5.59
C LEU A 259 2.28 28.59 -4.52
N LYS A 260 1.01 28.68 -4.91
CA LYS A 260 -0.12 28.74 -3.95
C LYS A 260 -0.36 27.40 -3.25
N VAL A 261 0.14 26.29 -3.81
CA VAL A 261 -0.01 24.96 -3.22
C VAL A 261 1.11 24.74 -2.21
N PRO A 262 0.80 24.44 -0.94
CA PRO A 262 1.81 24.36 0.13
C PRO A 262 2.85 23.23 -0.06
N GLY A 263 2.52 22.21 -0.86
CA GLY A 263 3.43 21.15 -1.25
C GLY A 263 2.92 20.49 -2.52
N PHE A 264 3.79 20.27 -3.49
CA PHE A 264 3.43 19.75 -4.81
C PHE A 264 4.51 18.83 -5.39
N ILE A 265 4.12 18.07 -6.41
CA ILE A 265 5.00 17.23 -7.22
C ILE A 265 4.84 17.70 -8.66
N ALA A 266 5.82 18.40 -9.23
CA ALA A 266 5.70 19.02 -10.54
C ALA A 266 6.76 18.51 -11.52
N GLY A 267 6.34 18.23 -12.76
CA GLY A 267 7.22 17.92 -13.87
C GLY A 267 7.45 19.13 -14.76
N VAL A 268 8.70 19.47 -15.06
CA VAL A 268 9.09 20.62 -15.87
C VAL A 268 10.23 20.25 -16.82
N THR A 269 10.27 20.92 -17.98
CA THR A 269 11.37 20.78 -18.95
C THR A 269 12.26 22.02 -19.04
N ASN A 270 11.82 23.13 -18.44
CA ASN A 270 12.57 24.41 -18.51
C ASN A 270 13.61 24.49 -17.40
N ASN A 271 14.87 24.70 -17.79
CA ASN A 271 16.01 24.77 -16.86
C ASN A 271 16.00 26.01 -15.94
N ILE A 272 15.16 27.01 -16.19
CA ILE A 272 14.97 28.16 -15.30
C ILE A 272 14.58 27.72 -13.89
N PHE A 273 13.78 26.66 -13.75
CA PHE A 273 13.43 26.11 -12.44
C PHE A 273 14.63 25.74 -11.59
N ALA A 274 15.74 25.27 -12.19
CA ALA A 274 16.96 24.92 -11.45
C ALA A 274 17.65 26.13 -10.82
N SER A 275 17.52 27.32 -11.40
CA SER A 275 18.14 28.57 -10.89
C SER A 275 17.33 29.25 -9.79
N HIS A 276 16.03 28.92 -9.65
CA HIS A 276 15.11 29.51 -8.68
C HIS A 276 14.87 28.57 -7.49
N ALA A 277 15.85 28.50 -6.58
CA ALA A 277 15.80 27.61 -5.41
C ALA A 277 14.66 27.94 -4.42
N GLU A 278 13.99 29.08 -4.55
CA GLU A 278 12.81 29.47 -3.78
C GLU A 278 11.51 28.78 -4.23
N TRP A 279 11.48 28.21 -5.44
CA TRP A 279 10.28 27.59 -5.98
C TRP A 279 10.12 26.14 -5.57
N TRP A 280 11.16 25.49 -5.07
CA TRP A 280 11.17 24.08 -4.73
C TRP A 280 11.96 23.80 -3.43
N ASP A 281 11.65 22.70 -2.79
CA ASP A 281 12.40 22.16 -1.64
C ASP A 281 13.35 21.05 -2.07
N LEU A 282 12.91 20.22 -3.05
CA LEU A 282 13.72 19.17 -3.66
C LEU A 282 13.65 19.27 -5.18
N LEU A 283 14.79 19.37 -5.83
CA LEU A 283 14.96 19.32 -7.28
C LEU A 283 15.51 17.96 -7.68
N CYS A 284 14.79 17.24 -8.54
CA CYS A 284 15.15 15.94 -9.09
C CYS A 284 15.50 16.12 -10.57
N ASP A 285 16.76 16.17 -10.92
CA ASP A 285 17.21 16.29 -12.31
C ASP A 285 17.28 14.92 -12.97
N LEU A 286 16.34 14.67 -13.88
CA LEU A 286 16.21 13.39 -14.61
C LEU A 286 17.34 13.19 -15.62
N THR A 287 17.94 14.28 -16.11
CA THR A 287 19.01 14.22 -17.12
C THR A 287 20.33 13.75 -16.53
N THR A 288 20.66 14.28 -15.35
CA THR A 288 21.91 13.93 -14.64
C THR A 288 21.74 12.81 -13.62
N GLY A 289 20.49 12.47 -13.25
CA GLY A 289 20.18 11.52 -12.18
C GLY A 289 20.60 12.01 -10.80
N THR A 290 20.63 13.33 -10.59
CA THR A 290 21.04 13.94 -9.31
C THR A 290 19.86 14.64 -8.62
N MET A 291 19.92 14.71 -7.30
CA MET A 291 18.94 15.44 -6.50
C MET A 291 19.61 16.54 -5.69
N LYS A 292 18.93 17.68 -5.53
CA LYS A 292 19.40 18.83 -4.76
C LYS A 292 18.31 19.28 -3.79
N ILE A 293 18.67 19.46 -2.52
CA ILE A 293 17.81 20.08 -1.52
C ILE A 293 18.05 21.59 -1.57
N SER A 294 16.98 22.36 -1.59
CA SER A 294 17.06 23.83 -1.65
C SER A 294 17.81 24.38 -0.43
N PRO A 295 18.75 25.31 -0.63
CA PRO A 295 19.33 26.07 0.49
C PRO A 295 18.32 27.01 1.16
N LYS A 296 17.18 27.27 0.52
CA LYS A 296 16.08 28.08 1.03
C LYS A 296 14.92 27.26 1.61
N ILE A 297 15.12 25.94 1.78
CA ILE A 297 14.10 25.09 2.41
C ILE A 297 13.80 25.59 3.83
N GLU A 298 12.51 25.63 4.17
CA GLU A 298 12.08 26.02 5.51
C GLU A 298 12.62 25.05 6.56
N ALA A 299 13.25 25.60 7.61
CA ALA A 299 13.79 24.77 8.70
C ALA A 299 12.65 24.00 9.40
N ALA A 300 12.89 22.73 9.70
CA ALA A 300 11.95 21.95 10.45
C ALA A 300 11.83 22.50 11.87
N PRO A 301 10.62 22.81 12.37
CA PRO A 301 10.45 23.25 13.75
C PRO A 301 10.84 22.12 14.72
N PRO A 302 11.34 22.46 15.91
CA PRO A 302 11.54 21.47 16.97
C PRO A 302 10.18 20.84 17.33
N THR A 303 10.17 19.53 17.53
CA THR A 303 8.95 18.75 17.74
C THR A 303 8.99 18.04 19.07
N GLU A 304 7.81 17.71 19.62
CA GLU A 304 7.68 17.05 20.91
C GLU A 304 8.33 15.68 20.93
N GLY A 305 8.24 14.92 19.85
CA GLY A 305 8.85 13.60 19.75
C GLY A 305 10.37 13.65 19.79
N VAL A 306 10.99 14.62 19.10
CA VAL A 306 12.43 14.82 19.20
C VAL A 306 12.84 15.19 20.62
N ALA A 307 12.10 16.09 21.26
CA ALA A 307 12.35 16.48 22.65
C ALA A 307 12.17 15.30 23.62
N PHE A 308 11.14 14.48 23.42
CA PHE A 308 10.87 13.27 24.23
C PHE A 308 12.06 12.29 24.19
N PHE A 309 12.59 11.96 23.02
CA PHE A 309 13.72 11.05 22.92
C PHE A 309 15.04 11.66 23.36
N GLN A 310 15.21 13.00 23.33
CA GLN A 310 16.37 13.68 23.87
C GLN A 310 16.36 13.71 25.40
N GLN A 311 15.19 13.88 26.03
CA GLN A 311 15.05 13.94 27.51
C GLN A 311 15.04 12.56 28.15
N GLY A 312 14.42 11.56 27.51
CA GLY A 312 14.36 10.18 28.01
C GLY A 312 15.69 9.43 28.07
N GLY A 313 16.75 10.00 27.48
CA GLY A 313 18.08 9.39 27.42
C GLY A 313 18.92 9.47 28.71
N GLN A 314 18.39 9.94 29.84
CA GLN A 314 19.16 10.05 31.10
C GLN A 314 19.31 8.72 31.89
N GLY A 315 18.71 7.61 31.44
CA GLY A 315 18.75 6.32 32.14
C GLY A 315 19.50 5.19 31.42
N TYR A 316 19.85 5.35 30.18
CA TYR A 316 20.64 4.39 29.41
C TYR A 316 21.83 5.10 28.78
N GLU A 317 23.01 4.45 28.80
CA GLU A 317 24.29 4.97 28.33
C GLU A 317 24.13 5.92 27.15
N LYS A 318 24.74 7.11 27.25
CA LYS A 318 24.81 8.13 26.20
C LYS A 318 25.19 7.48 24.85
N SER A 319 24.21 6.91 24.17
CA SER A 319 24.31 6.63 22.76
C SER A 319 24.33 7.99 22.09
N GLN A 320 25.52 8.41 21.69
CA GLN A 320 25.81 9.66 21.02
C GLN A 320 25.08 9.74 19.67
N TYR A 321 23.78 9.97 19.71
CA TYR A 321 23.04 10.42 18.54
C TYR A 321 22.43 11.79 18.83
N VAL A 322 23.31 12.77 18.89
CA VAL A 322 22.99 14.15 18.57
C VAL A 322 23.11 14.24 17.05
N PRO A 323 22.11 14.72 16.30
CA PRO A 323 22.34 15.11 14.93
C PRO A 323 23.25 16.35 14.94
N SER A 324 24.55 16.11 15.15
CA SER A 324 25.55 17.15 14.99
C SER A 324 25.72 17.37 13.49
N THR A 325 25.52 18.58 13.07
CA THR A 325 25.66 19.09 11.70
C THR A 325 27.03 18.81 11.07
N ASN A 326 27.97 18.15 11.75
CA ASN A 326 29.34 17.95 11.29
C ASN A 326 29.97 16.59 11.65
N ALA A 327 29.21 15.55 11.98
CA ALA A 327 29.82 14.25 12.28
C ALA A 327 29.98 13.41 11.01
N LEU A 328 31.19 12.96 10.76
CA LEU A 328 31.52 11.88 9.83
C LEU A 328 30.67 10.63 10.16
N PRO A 329 30.25 9.85 9.15
CA PRO A 329 29.38 8.71 9.36
C PRO A 329 30.05 7.70 10.30
N SER A 330 29.48 7.53 11.50
CA SER A 330 29.88 6.46 12.40
C SER A 330 29.47 5.12 11.80
N PRO A 331 30.34 4.09 11.79
CA PRO A 331 30.07 2.81 11.14
C PRO A 331 29.05 1.93 11.89
N VAL A 332 28.32 2.44 12.86
CA VAL A 332 27.45 1.65 13.72
C VAL A 332 25.98 1.89 13.36
N GLY A 333 25.49 1.09 12.43
CA GLY A 333 24.07 0.74 12.30
C GLY A 333 23.23 1.73 11.48
N ASP A 334 22.27 1.15 10.76
CA ASP A 334 21.18 1.83 10.05
C ASP A 334 19.98 1.98 11.00
N PRO A 335 19.88 3.06 11.81
CA PRO A 335 18.85 3.18 12.83
C PRO A 335 17.43 3.36 12.26
N THR A 336 17.31 3.85 11.02
CA THR A 336 16.05 4.02 10.30
C THR A 336 15.62 2.75 9.56
N GLY A 337 16.57 1.87 9.22
CA GLY A 337 16.35 0.72 8.34
C GLY A 337 16.29 1.07 6.86
N ASP A 338 16.53 2.31 6.48
CA ASP A 338 16.38 2.79 5.11
C ASP A 338 17.46 2.25 4.18
N ASN A 339 18.70 2.12 4.65
CA ASN A 339 19.80 1.58 3.84
C ASN A 339 19.58 0.10 3.52
N ALA A 340 19.15 -0.69 4.51
CA ALA A 340 18.80 -2.10 4.31
C ALA A 340 17.62 -2.24 3.34
N PHE A 341 16.63 -1.37 3.43
CA PHE A 341 15.50 -1.32 2.53
C PHE A 341 15.94 -1.07 1.08
N ILE A 342 16.70 0.00 0.84
CA ILE A 342 17.19 0.35 -0.50
C ILE A 342 18.09 -0.76 -1.07
N ALA A 343 18.98 -1.33 -0.27
CA ALA A 343 19.82 -2.46 -0.69
C ALA A 343 18.93 -3.63 -1.19
N SER A 344 17.84 -3.93 -0.47
CA SER A 344 16.91 -4.98 -0.86
C SER A 344 16.16 -4.67 -2.16
N ILE A 345 15.82 -3.39 -2.42
CA ILE A 345 15.20 -2.93 -3.67
C ILE A 345 16.17 -3.12 -4.84
N LEU A 346 17.39 -2.58 -4.71
CA LEU A 346 18.42 -2.67 -5.75
C LEU A 346 18.78 -4.13 -6.07
N GLN A 347 18.86 -4.99 -5.06
CA GLN A 347 19.02 -6.43 -5.25
C GLN A 347 17.88 -7.02 -6.10
N SER A 348 16.61 -6.69 -5.79
CA SER A 348 15.46 -7.18 -6.55
C SER A 348 15.47 -6.72 -8.01
N ILE A 349 15.92 -5.49 -8.27
CA ILE A 349 16.10 -4.95 -9.61
C ILE A 349 17.23 -5.69 -10.33
N GLY A 350 18.37 -5.91 -9.66
CA GLY A 350 19.51 -6.67 -10.19
C GLY A 350 19.14 -8.12 -10.52
N GLU A 351 18.34 -8.76 -9.70
CA GLU A 351 17.80 -10.11 -9.91
C GLU A 351 16.64 -10.15 -10.93
N ARG A 352 16.26 -9.03 -11.52
CA ARG A 352 15.18 -8.89 -12.50
C ARG A 352 13.84 -9.45 -12.03
N ARG A 353 13.47 -9.25 -10.77
CA ARG A 353 12.21 -9.75 -10.20
C ARG A 353 10.96 -9.03 -10.72
N GLY A 354 11.11 -7.94 -11.47
CA GLY A 354 10.03 -7.18 -12.09
C GLY A 354 9.45 -6.08 -11.22
N GLU A 355 8.60 -5.27 -11.82
CA GLU A 355 7.96 -4.08 -11.24
C GLU A 355 7.14 -4.41 -9.98
N ASN A 356 6.37 -5.50 -10.04
CA ASN A 356 5.48 -5.91 -8.96
C ASN A 356 6.22 -6.27 -7.67
N ALA A 357 7.42 -6.88 -7.78
CA ALA A 357 8.25 -7.17 -6.61
C ALA A 357 8.75 -5.89 -5.94
N VAL A 358 9.08 -4.86 -6.73
CA VAL A 358 9.49 -3.55 -6.23
C VAL A 358 8.31 -2.85 -5.54
N ARG A 359 7.13 -2.83 -6.18
CA ARG A 359 5.89 -2.27 -5.61
C ARG A 359 5.52 -2.95 -4.30
N ALA A 360 5.60 -4.28 -4.22
CA ALA A 360 5.33 -5.03 -2.99
C ALA A 360 6.28 -4.63 -1.84
N LYS A 361 7.55 -4.38 -2.12
CA LYS A 361 8.51 -3.92 -1.10
C LYS A 361 8.20 -2.52 -0.60
N PHE A 362 7.82 -1.58 -1.49
CA PHE A 362 7.37 -0.25 -1.07
C PHE A 362 6.09 -0.34 -0.24
N ARG A 363 5.13 -1.20 -0.63
CA ARG A 363 3.94 -1.44 0.17
C ARG A 363 4.27 -1.91 1.59
N LEU A 364 5.17 -2.87 1.75
CA LEU A 364 5.61 -3.35 3.06
C LEU A 364 6.32 -2.28 3.88
N TRP A 365 7.13 -1.45 3.23
CA TRP A 365 7.81 -0.35 3.89
C TRP A 365 6.81 0.70 4.39
N ILE A 366 5.84 1.10 3.58
CA ILE A 366 4.77 2.03 3.98
C ILE A 366 3.91 1.43 5.10
N LEU A 367 3.55 0.14 5.01
CA LEU A 367 2.80 -0.54 6.07
C LEU A 367 3.60 -0.56 7.39
N LYS A 368 4.90 -0.84 7.34
CA LYS A 368 5.79 -0.74 8.50
C LYS A 368 5.78 0.68 9.06
N PHE A 369 5.97 1.68 8.19
CA PHE A 369 6.02 3.10 8.57
C PHE A 369 4.73 3.56 9.27
N THR A 370 3.56 3.25 8.72
CA THR A 370 2.27 3.63 9.35
C THR A 370 2.06 2.97 10.71
N ARG A 371 2.50 1.72 10.89
CA ARG A 371 2.42 1.00 12.15
C ARG A 371 3.46 1.49 13.18
N GLN A 372 4.63 1.95 12.72
CA GLN A 372 5.61 2.64 13.56
C GLN A 372 5.08 4.00 14.00
N ALA A 373 4.41 4.74 13.11
CA ALA A 373 3.79 6.01 13.45
C ALA A 373 2.71 5.84 14.53
N ALA A 374 1.89 4.80 14.46
CA ALA A 374 0.91 4.48 15.49
C ALA A 374 1.58 4.24 16.87
N ALA A 375 2.66 3.44 16.89
CA ALA A 375 3.41 3.17 18.12
C ALA A 375 4.16 4.41 18.65
N PHE A 376 4.59 5.30 17.75
CA PHE A 376 5.23 6.58 18.09
C PHE A 376 4.22 7.52 18.75
N GLU A 377 3.04 7.70 18.15
CA GLU A 377 1.99 8.55 18.71
C GLU A 377 1.58 8.10 20.11
N GLU A 378 1.40 6.79 20.30
CA GLU A 378 1.07 6.24 21.62
C GLU A 378 2.18 6.50 22.64
N LEU A 379 3.45 6.33 22.25
CA LEU A 379 4.58 6.50 23.14
C LEU A 379 4.79 7.98 23.53
N VAL A 380 4.66 8.90 22.58
CA VAL A 380 4.96 10.32 22.77
C VAL A 380 3.76 11.10 23.28
N TYR A 381 2.57 10.83 22.73
CA TYR A 381 1.34 11.59 23.02
C TYR A 381 0.35 10.84 23.92
N GLY A 382 0.62 9.57 24.25
CA GLY A 382 -0.25 8.75 25.08
C GLY A 382 -1.48 8.17 24.37
N ALA A 383 -1.73 8.55 23.11
CA ALA A 383 -2.81 8.02 22.28
C ALA A 383 -2.45 8.17 20.79
N SER A 384 -2.98 7.28 19.94
CA SER A 384 -2.77 7.33 18.51
C SER A 384 -4.08 7.51 17.75
N ALA A 385 -4.10 8.45 16.79
CA ALA A 385 -5.21 8.59 15.85
C ALA A 385 -5.24 7.47 14.79
N LEU A 386 -4.16 6.73 14.67
CA LEU A 386 -4.01 5.59 13.74
C LEU A 386 -4.54 4.28 14.32
N VAL A 387 -5.03 4.29 15.56
CA VAL A 387 -5.63 3.13 16.22
C VAL A 387 -6.99 3.51 16.77
N ILE A 388 -8.03 2.90 16.25
CA ILE A 388 -9.39 3.08 16.73
C ILE A 388 -9.66 2.01 17.78
N SER A 389 -9.63 2.42 19.06
CA SER A 389 -10.11 1.59 20.16
C SER A 389 -11.63 1.52 20.09
N THR A 390 -12.20 0.32 19.95
CA THR A 390 -13.65 0.17 20.14
C THR A 390 -13.94 0.24 21.63
N PRO A 391 -14.90 1.09 22.08
CA PRO A 391 -15.27 1.20 23.50
C PRO A 391 -15.77 -0.12 24.12
N ASP A 392 -16.21 -1.07 23.28
CA ASP A 392 -16.72 -2.39 23.68
C ASP A 392 -15.64 -3.47 23.87
N LEU A 393 -14.40 -3.19 23.46
CA LEU A 393 -13.27 -4.04 23.80
C LEU A 393 -12.73 -3.57 25.14
N GLY A 394 -13.14 -4.21 26.22
CA GLY A 394 -12.74 -3.94 27.60
C GLY A 394 -11.23 -3.91 27.92
N GLY A 395 -10.44 -3.41 27.00
CA GLY A 395 -9.03 -3.10 27.10
C GLY A 395 -8.82 -1.61 27.12
N SER A 396 -8.97 -0.97 28.28
CA SER A 396 -8.41 0.35 28.51
C SER A 396 -6.93 0.33 28.17
N PRO A 397 -6.40 1.36 27.45
CA PRO A 397 -4.96 1.54 27.36
C PRO A 397 -4.43 1.56 28.80
N VAL A 398 -3.36 0.80 29.05
CA VAL A 398 -2.66 0.84 30.33
C VAL A 398 -2.09 2.24 30.49
N MET A 399 -2.90 3.14 31.02
CA MET A 399 -2.44 4.39 31.58
C MET A 399 -1.55 4.05 32.77
N SER A 400 -0.30 4.45 32.69
CA SER A 400 0.56 4.53 33.88
C SER A 400 -0.20 5.27 34.97
N GLN A 401 -0.63 4.54 35.99
CA GLN A 401 -1.41 5.08 37.06
C GLN A 401 -0.55 6.01 37.93
N THR A 402 -0.80 7.30 37.79
CA THR A 402 -0.64 8.24 38.90
C THR A 402 -1.89 9.12 38.94
N GLY A 403 -2.94 8.65 39.63
CA GLY A 403 -4.15 9.41 39.89
C GLY A 403 -5.23 8.57 40.56
N PRO A 404 -6.03 9.13 41.52
CA PRO A 404 -6.84 8.36 42.45
C PRO A 404 -8.13 7.83 41.82
N SER A 405 -8.29 6.53 41.96
CA SER A 405 -9.50 5.71 42.06
C SER A 405 -10.84 6.24 41.49
N SER A 406 -11.37 5.58 40.47
CA SER A 406 -12.82 5.40 40.35
C SER A 406 -13.17 3.89 40.44
N ALA A 407 -14.06 3.57 41.38
CA ALA A 407 -14.38 2.24 41.91
C ALA A 407 -15.37 1.45 41.03
N PHE A 408 -15.20 1.38 39.68
CA PHE A 408 -16.09 0.61 38.82
C PHE A 408 -15.38 -0.32 37.79
N ALA A 409 -14.08 -0.55 37.94
CA ALA A 409 -13.35 -1.48 37.09
C ALA A 409 -13.07 -2.81 37.81
N GLN A 410 -14.11 -3.46 38.30
CA GLN A 410 -14.02 -4.83 38.79
C GLN A 410 -14.89 -5.70 37.90
N PHE A 411 -14.25 -6.70 37.26
CA PHE A 411 -14.74 -7.89 36.57
C PHE A 411 -14.32 -8.04 35.09
N SER A 412 -13.10 -7.70 34.74
CA SER A 412 -12.45 -8.35 33.58
C SER A 412 -11.01 -8.67 33.95
N ASP A 413 -10.60 -9.92 33.74
CA ASP A 413 -9.21 -10.33 33.87
C ASP A 413 -8.32 -9.39 33.05
N PRO A 414 -7.14 -8.98 33.55
CA PRO A 414 -6.22 -8.13 32.80
C PRO A 414 -5.91 -8.83 31.47
N PRO A 415 -5.97 -8.12 30.32
CA PRO A 415 -5.72 -8.72 29.02
C PRO A 415 -4.34 -9.39 29.03
N ASP A 416 -4.29 -10.65 28.58
CA ASP A 416 -3.05 -11.42 28.51
C ASP A 416 -2.01 -10.63 27.67
N PRO A 417 -0.86 -10.25 28.22
CA PRO A 417 0.16 -9.45 27.54
C PRO A 417 0.71 -10.15 26.31
N VAL A 418 0.54 -11.48 26.19
CA VAL A 418 0.92 -12.24 25.00
C VAL A 418 -0.03 -11.99 23.83
N ILE A 419 -1.31 -11.77 24.12
CA ILE A 419 -2.37 -11.60 23.10
C ILE A 419 -2.66 -10.13 22.83
N SER A 420 -2.52 -9.28 23.85
CA SER A 420 -2.79 -7.83 23.73
C SER A 420 -1.76 -7.10 22.86
N GLY A 421 -2.18 -5.97 22.31
CA GLY A 421 -1.32 -5.03 21.61
C GLY A 421 -1.71 -4.81 20.14
N TYR A 422 -1.12 -3.78 19.58
CA TYR A 422 -1.26 -3.36 18.19
C TYR A 422 0.03 -2.67 17.71
N GLY A 423 0.05 -2.25 16.45
CA GLY A 423 1.20 -1.57 15.89
C GLY A 423 2.31 -2.53 15.44
N TYR A 424 3.49 -1.98 15.23
CA TYR A 424 4.64 -2.76 14.77
C TYR A 424 5.23 -3.57 15.92
N VAL A 425 5.68 -4.79 15.62
CA VAL A 425 6.35 -5.67 16.59
C VAL A 425 7.86 -5.60 16.37
N TRP A 426 8.61 -5.23 17.41
CA TRP A 426 10.07 -5.20 17.43
C TRP A 426 10.60 -6.41 18.22
N PRO A 427 11.79 -6.93 17.84
CA PRO A 427 12.43 -8.02 18.58
C PRO A 427 12.81 -7.63 20.01
N SER A 428 13.13 -6.35 20.25
CA SER A 428 13.50 -5.85 21.58
C SER A 428 12.99 -4.42 21.83
N PRO A 429 12.78 -4.04 23.11
CA PRO A 429 12.42 -2.66 23.48
C PRO A 429 13.48 -1.62 23.07
N ALA A 430 14.76 -2.01 23.11
CA ALA A 430 15.87 -1.13 22.72
C ALA A 430 15.82 -0.80 21.22
N GLU A 431 15.52 -1.80 20.38
CA GLU A 431 15.32 -1.57 18.94
C GLU A 431 14.11 -0.70 18.67
N LYS A 432 12.99 -0.90 19.40
CA LYS A 432 11.81 -0.04 19.32
C LYS A 432 12.19 1.42 19.56
N GLN A 433 12.85 1.73 20.68
CA GLN A 433 13.24 3.09 21.02
C GLN A 433 14.18 3.70 19.99
N ARG A 434 15.22 2.96 19.58
CA ARG A 434 16.20 3.42 18.60
C ARG A 434 15.55 3.76 17.25
N GLU A 435 14.69 2.87 16.73
CA GLU A 435 14.05 3.06 15.44
C GLU A 435 12.99 4.16 15.47
N LEU A 436 12.21 4.28 16.57
CA LEU A 436 11.25 5.37 16.75
C LEU A 436 11.94 6.73 16.87
N ALA A 437 13.03 6.82 17.64
CA ALA A 437 13.81 8.05 17.77
C ALA A 437 14.38 8.50 16.42
N ALA A 438 14.92 7.56 15.62
CA ALA A 438 15.49 7.85 14.31
C ALA A 438 14.44 8.27 13.26
N ASN A 439 13.20 7.83 13.42
CA ASN A 439 12.08 8.16 12.54
C ASN A 439 11.20 9.31 13.04
N ALA A 440 11.46 9.86 14.23
CA ALA A 440 10.61 10.86 14.89
C ALA A 440 10.28 12.04 13.96
N THR A 441 11.28 12.69 13.39
CA THR A 441 11.09 13.86 12.53
C THR A 441 10.27 13.55 11.27
N ARG A 442 10.48 12.39 10.65
CA ARG A 442 9.74 11.95 9.47
C ARG A 442 8.29 11.65 9.82
N ILE A 443 8.02 10.96 10.93
CA ILE A 443 6.67 10.66 11.41
C ILE A 443 5.92 11.96 11.71
N GLU A 444 6.49 12.86 12.50
CA GLU A 444 5.87 14.14 12.83
C GLU A 444 5.68 15.05 11.61
N GLY A 445 6.60 14.98 10.63
CA GLY A 445 6.43 15.64 9.36
C GLY A 445 5.24 15.11 8.58
N TRP A 446 5.04 13.78 8.54
CA TRP A 446 3.91 13.14 7.87
C TRP A 446 2.58 13.43 8.55
N MET A 447 2.53 13.44 9.89
CA MET A 447 1.32 13.75 10.67
C MET A 447 0.70 15.12 10.32
N LYS A 448 1.47 16.05 9.77
CA LYS A 448 1.01 17.38 9.35
C LYS A 448 0.50 17.43 7.91
N THR A 449 0.45 16.30 7.22
CA THR A 449 0.14 16.23 5.78
C THR A 449 -1.27 15.75 5.50
N ARG A 450 -1.75 16.03 4.29
CA ARG A 450 -3.02 15.52 3.80
C ARG A 450 -3.03 13.99 3.70
N SER A 451 -1.90 13.37 3.35
CA SER A 451 -1.78 11.93 3.27
C SER A 451 -2.09 11.23 4.61
N TYR A 452 -1.59 11.78 5.72
CA TYR A 452 -1.91 11.31 7.06
C TYR A 452 -3.42 11.41 7.36
N TYR A 453 -4.03 12.57 7.04
CA TYR A 453 -5.45 12.78 7.27
C TYR A 453 -6.33 11.81 6.46
N ASN A 454 -6.00 11.61 5.18
CA ASN A 454 -6.69 10.64 4.35
C ASN A 454 -6.53 9.21 4.89
N TYR A 455 -5.35 8.87 5.41
CA TYR A 455 -5.10 7.55 5.97
C TYR A 455 -5.93 7.28 7.24
N ILE A 456 -6.12 8.28 8.10
CA ILE A 456 -7.04 8.17 9.25
C ILE A 456 -8.47 7.88 8.78
N GLN A 457 -8.94 8.58 7.74
CA GLN A 457 -10.26 8.34 7.17
C GLN A 457 -10.38 6.92 6.60
N ASP A 458 -9.37 6.45 5.88
CA ASP A 458 -9.33 5.09 5.34
C ASP A 458 -9.33 4.03 6.44
N LEU A 459 -8.60 4.27 7.52
CA LEU A 459 -8.63 3.41 8.70
C LEU A 459 -10.02 3.39 9.36
N ALA A 460 -10.68 4.52 9.49
CA ALA A 460 -12.04 4.57 10.06
C ALA A 460 -13.01 3.72 9.22
N VAL A 461 -12.91 3.82 7.89
CA VAL A 461 -13.69 2.97 6.97
C VAL A 461 -13.31 1.49 7.14
N TYR A 462 -12.02 1.16 7.18
CA TYR A 462 -11.55 -0.22 7.39
C TYR A 462 -12.08 -0.80 8.71
N TYR A 463 -12.00 -0.04 9.80
CA TYR A 463 -12.47 -0.48 11.12
C TYR A 463 -13.99 -0.70 11.16
N SER A 464 -14.78 0.04 10.38
CA SER A 464 -16.24 -0.17 10.29
C SER A 464 -16.61 -1.52 9.67
N TYR A 465 -15.77 -2.05 8.78
CA TYR A 465 -15.99 -3.30 8.04
C TYR A 465 -15.23 -4.50 8.59
N ARG A 466 -14.30 -4.32 9.54
CA ARG A 466 -13.54 -5.45 10.06
C ARG A 466 -14.45 -6.42 10.82
N SER A 467 -14.27 -7.71 10.56
CA SER A 467 -15.06 -8.78 11.16
C SER A 467 -14.49 -9.29 12.48
N VAL A 468 -13.15 -9.20 12.65
CA VAL A 468 -12.46 -9.53 13.89
C VAL A 468 -12.22 -8.23 14.65
N ARG A 469 -12.79 -8.13 15.86
CA ARG A 469 -12.73 -6.91 16.66
C ARG A 469 -11.98 -7.07 17.98
N ASP A 470 -11.92 -8.27 18.49
CA ASP A 470 -11.37 -8.66 19.80
C ASP A 470 -9.83 -8.67 19.82
N VAL A 471 -9.18 -8.91 18.69
CA VAL A 471 -7.72 -8.95 18.58
C VAL A 471 -7.23 -8.26 17.30
N ASP A 472 -5.99 -7.78 17.32
CA ASP A 472 -5.30 -7.34 16.12
C ASP A 472 -4.56 -8.53 15.47
N LEU A 473 -5.19 -9.12 14.46
CA LEU A 473 -4.63 -10.27 13.74
C LEU A 473 -3.24 -10.00 13.15
N GLN A 474 -2.99 -8.76 12.68
CA GLN A 474 -1.68 -8.40 12.12
C GLN A 474 -0.62 -8.40 13.21
N HIS A 475 -0.93 -7.87 14.40
CA HIS A 475 -0.02 -7.85 15.53
C HIS A 475 0.28 -9.26 16.04
N LEU A 476 -0.74 -10.11 16.15
CA LEU A 476 -0.56 -11.52 16.53
C LEU A 476 0.27 -12.29 15.52
N HIS A 477 0.00 -12.11 14.22
CA HIS A 477 0.78 -12.74 13.17
C HIS A 477 2.25 -12.27 13.19
N ASP A 478 2.48 -10.97 13.39
CA ASP A 478 3.83 -10.40 13.50
C ASP A 478 4.59 -10.95 14.72
N LYS A 479 3.90 -11.22 15.84
CA LYS A 479 4.51 -11.89 17.00
C LYS A 479 5.02 -13.29 16.62
N LEU A 480 4.22 -14.07 15.87
CA LEU A 480 4.64 -15.40 15.40
C LEU A 480 5.81 -15.32 14.40
N ALA A 481 5.82 -14.29 13.55
CA ALA A 481 6.81 -14.14 12.49
C ALA A 481 8.16 -13.57 12.97
N LYS A 482 8.14 -12.68 13.97
CA LYS A 482 9.31 -11.86 14.35
C LYS A 482 9.89 -12.22 15.72
N LEU A 483 9.07 -12.78 16.62
CA LEU A 483 9.51 -13.12 17.98
C LEU A 483 9.80 -14.61 18.14
N ARG A 484 10.78 -14.93 18.96
CA ARG A 484 11.03 -16.30 19.42
C ARG A 484 10.20 -16.57 20.66
N LEU A 485 8.92 -16.90 20.45
CA LEU A 485 8.00 -17.19 21.55
C LEU A 485 8.25 -18.58 22.12
N GLY A 486 8.13 -18.70 23.45
CA GLY A 486 8.05 -20.02 24.09
C GLY A 486 6.77 -20.78 23.71
N ALA A 487 6.73 -22.09 23.92
CA ALA A 487 5.62 -22.94 23.49
C ALA A 487 4.26 -22.47 24.04
N ASP A 488 4.19 -22.08 25.32
CA ASP A 488 2.92 -21.64 25.92
C ASP A 488 2.45 -20.30 25.32
N ALA A 489 3.35 -19.33 25.16
CA ALA A 489 3.06 -18.04 24.56
C ALA A 489 2.65 -18.19 23.07
N ALA A 490 3.37 -19.01 22.30
CA ALA A 490 2.99 -19.31 20.91
C ALA A 490 1.62 -20.00 20.85
N GLY A 491 1.37 -20.97 21.73
CA GLY A 491 0.09 -21.67 21.83
C GLY A 491 -1.08 -20.74 22.15
N ALA A 492 -0.88 -19.75 23.02
CA ALA A 492 -1.88 -18.72 23.31
C ALA A 492 -2.20 -17.89 22.07
N VAL A 493 -1.17 -17.44 21.33
CA VAL A 493 -1.36 -16.66 20.10
C VAL A 493 -2.09 -17.48 19.02
N TYR A 494 -1.68 -18.73 18.76
CA TYR A 494 -2.37 -19.60 17.82
C TYR A 494 -3.83 -19.83 18.20
N THR A 495 -4.09 -20.08 19.48
CA THR A 495 -5.46 -20.30 19.97
C THR A 495 -6.32 -19.05 19.80
N ALA A 496 -5.78 -17.86 20.07
CA ALA A 496 -6.49 -16.60 19.87
C ALA A 496 -6.86 -16.38 18.40
N ILE A 497 -5.91 -16.58 17.47
CA ILE A 497 -6.18 -16.48 16.03
C ILE A 497 -7.28 -17.47 15.62
N CYS A 498 -7.19 -18.75 16.01
CA CYS A 498 -8.18 -19.75 15.66
C CYS A 498 -9.57 -19.47 16.22
N LYS A 499 -9.65 -18.90 17.43
CA LYS A 499 -10.90 -18.50 18.07
C LYS A 499 -11.57 -17.32 17.36
N SER A 500 -10.77 -16.37 16.89
CA SER A 500 -11.27 -15.14 16.26
C SER A 500 -11.56 -15.29 14.77
N VAL A 501 -11.09 -16.37 14.11
CA VAL A 501 -11.26 -16.59 12.67
C VAL A 501 -12.09 -17.84 12.41
N VAL A 502 -13.39 -17.65 12.29
CA VAL A 502 -14.37 -18.75 12.10
C VAL A 502 -15.15 -18.61 10.80
N SER A 503 -15.61 -17.39 10.43
CA SER A 503 -16.42 -17.11 9.26
C SER A 503 -15.59 -16.69 8.05
N ASP A 504 -16.14 -16.77 6.84
CA ASP A 504 -15.51 -16.35 5.59
C ASP A 504 -15.05 -14.88 5.62
N ALA A 505 -15.86 -13.99 6.21
CA ALA A 505 -15.49 -12.59 6.39
C ALA A 505 -14.25 -12.41 7.29
N GLN A 506 -14.10 -13.26 8.32
CA GLN A 506 -12.95 -13.28 9.21
C GLN A 506 -11.73 -13.93 8.52
N ILE A 507 -11.95 -14.93 7.67
CA ILE A 507 -10.90 -15.50 6.81
C ILE A 507 -10.40 -14.42 5.83
N ASN A 508 -11.27 -13.64 5.19
CA ASN A 508 -10.84 -12.52 4.34
C ASN A 508 -9.93 -11.55 5.11
N GLN A 509 -10.26 -11.21 6.35
CA GLN A 509 -9.42 -10.35 7.19
C GLN A 509 -8.06 -10.99 7.50
N LEU A 510 -8.02 -12.30 7.78
CA LEU A 510 -6.77 -13.05 7.94
C LEU A 510 -5.95 -13.06 6.65
N LEU A 511 -6.58 -13.21 5.48
CA LEU A 511 -5.89 -13.18 4.20
C LEU A 511 -5.27 -11.81 3.91
N VAL A 512 -5.91 -10.70 4.30
CA VAL A 512 -5.29 -9.36 4.26
C VAL A 512 -3.99 -9.31 5.06
N VAL A 513 -3.99 -9.89 6.27
CA VAL A 513 -2.78 -9.98 7.10
C VAL A 513 -1.69 -10.80 6.40
N ILE A 514 -2.05 -11.96 5.85
CA ILE A 514 -1.13 -12.85 5.15
C ILE A 514 -0.48 -12.15 3.95
N VAL A 515 -1.26 -11.46 3.14
CA VAL A 515 -0.77 -10.71 1.97
C VAL A 515 0.17 -9.58 2.39
N ASN A 516 -0.19 -8.85 3.44
CA ASN A 516 0.60 -7.75 3.96
C ASN A 516 1.92 -8.18 4.64
N THR A 517 2.10 -9.45 4.94
CA THR A 517 3.34 -9.97 5.56
C THR A 517 4.23 -10.72 4.58
N SER A 518 3.76 -11.00 3.37
CA SER A 518 4.48 -11.82 2.38
C SER A 518 4.94 -11.00 1.19
N PRO A 519 6.23 -10.65 1.09
CA PRO A 519 6.76 -9.96 -0.08
C PRO A 519 6.83 -10.83 -1.35
N THR A 520 6.44 -12.09 -1.28
CA THR A 520 6.72 -13.12 -2.31
C THR A 520 5.48 -13.75 -2.93
N ILE A 521 4.36 -13.04 -2.99
CA ILE A 521 3.26 -13.46 -3.88
C ILE A 521 3.47 -12.93 -5.32
N ALA A 522 4.63 -12.39 -5.62
CA ALA A 522 5.01 -11.99 -6.97
C ALA A 522 5.54 -13.20 -7.74
N VAL A 523 4.68 -13.67 -8.62
CA VAL A 523 4.95 -14.33 -9.92
C VAL A 523 6.07 -15.39 -10.00
N GLY A 524 5.65 -16.64 -10.22
CA GLY A 524 6.26 -17.53 -11.23
C GLY A 524 7.75 -17.83 -11.11
N SER A 525 8.24 -18.21 -9.95
CA SER A 525 9.47 -18.99 -9.90
C SER A 525 9.14 -20.49 -9.92
N HIS A 526 8.84 -21.02 -11.11
CA HIS A 526 9.12 -22.39 -11.44
C HIS A 526 10.63 -22.47 -11.64
N ASN A 527 11.43 -22.57 -10.60
CA ASN A 527 12.70 -23.33 -10.61
C ASN A 527 13.53 -23.00 -9.36
N ASN A 528 13.83 -24.06 -8.62
CA ASN A 528 14.97 -24.22 -7.70
C ASN A 528 15.22 -23.10 -6.69
N ALA A 529 14.37 -22.98 -5.68
CA ALA A 529 14.75 -22.39 -4.42
C ALA A 529 15.59 -23.41 -3.63
N GLY A 530 16.88 -23.15 -3.55
CA GLY A 530 17.76 -23.85 -2.63
C GLY A 530 17.21 -23.75 -1.19
N VAL A 531 17.42 -24.80 -0.43
CA VAL A 531 17.08 -24.97 0.98
C VAL A 531 17.54 -23.74 1.78
N GLY A 532 16.61 -22.79 2.09
CA GLY A 532 16.92 -21.61 2.90
C GLY A 532 15.98 -20.42 2.76
N ALA A 533 15.27 -20.27 1.64
CA ALA A 533 14.21 -19.27 1.47
C ALA A 533 12.87 -20.02 1.34
N ALA A 534 12.34 -20.48 2.47
CA ALA A 534 11.03 -21.10 2.52
C ALA A 534 9.97 -20.10 2.02
N GLY A 535 9.58 -20.23 0.74
CA GLY A 535 8.60 -19.39 0.05
C GLY A 535 7.16 -19.65 0.51
N GLY A 536 6.93 -19.84 1.81
CA GLY A 536 5.61 -20.14 2.38
C GLY A 536 4.72 -18.93 2.63
N GLY A 537 5.17 -17.73 2.34
CA GLY A 537 4.38 -16.54 2.61
C GLY A 537 3.89 -16.43 4.07
N GLY A 538 2.97 -15.50 4.34
CA GLY A 538 2.44 -15.30 5.70
C GLY A 538 1.65 -16.49 6.26
N LEU A 539 1.07 -17.34 5.41
CA LEU A 539 0.37 -18.55 5.84
C LEU A 539 1.35 -19.59 6.47
N PHE A 540 2.62 -19.56 6.11
CA PHE A 540 3.66 -20.41 6.68
C PHE A 540 3.75 -20.28 8.21
N HIS A 541 3.75 -19.02 8.72
CA HIS A 541 3.84 -18.79 10.16
C HIS A 541 2.64 -19.34 10.94
N ILE A 542 1.47 -19.38 10.33
CA ILE A 542 0.29 -20.02 10.90
C ILE A 542 0.43 -21.54 10.82
N ALA A 543 0.89 -22.08 9.69
CA ALA A 543 1.08 -23.52 9.49
C ALA A 543 2.13 -24.11 10.42
N LEU A 544 3.11 -23.34 10.92
CA LEU A 544 4.04 -23.78 11.95
C LEU A 544 3.34 -24.27 13.23
N GLY A 545 2.12 -23.80 13.50
CA GLY A 545 1.31 -24.29 14.61
C GLY A 545 0.93 -25.78 14.52
N LEU A 546 1.02 -26.40 13.33
CA LEU A 546 0.85 -27.86 13.15
C LEU A 546 1.95 -28.67 13.84
N PHE A 547 3.08 -28.05 14.15
CA PHE A 547 4.22 -28.68 14.85
C PHE A 547 4.27 -28.34 16.34
N HIS A 548 3.24 -27.64 16.86
CA HIS A 548 3.17 -27.26 18.26
C HIS A 548 3.14 -28.49 19.19
N PRO A 549 3.80 -28.48 20.37
CA PRO A 549 3.81 -29.63 21.28
C PRO A 549 2.41 -30.00 21.79
N LYS A 550 1.52 -29.01 22.04
CA LYS A 550 0.16 -29.27 22.51
C LYS A 550 -0.75 -29.74 21.36
N VAL A 551 -1.40 -30.89 21.53
CA VAL A 551 -2.29 -31.49 20.53
C VAL A 551 -3.46 -30.58 20.19
N GLU A 552 -4.07 -29.96 21.21
CA GLU A 552 -5.20 -29.07 21.03
C GLU A 552 -4.90 -27.88 20.09
N VAL A 553 -3.68 -27.32 20.17
CA VAL A 553 -3.24 -26.24 19.29
C VAL A 553 -3.13 -26.74 17.85
N ARG A 554 -2.52 -27.94 17.66
CA ARG A 554 -2.40 -28.54 16.33
C ARG A 554 -3.75 -28.79 15.67
N GLU A 555 -4.72 -29.33 16.44
CA GLU A 555 -6.07 -29.62 15.95
C GLU A 555 -6.81 -28.32 15.54
N LYS A 556 -6.74 -27.26 16.37
CA LYS A 556 -7.33 -25.95 16.03
C LYS A 556 -6.70 -25.30 14.78
N ILE A 557 -5.38 -25.41 14.64
CA ILE A 557 -4.69 -24.90 13.44
C ILE A 557 -5.06 -25.72 12.20
N ALA A 558 -5.17 -27.04 12.32
CA ALA A 558 -5.60 -27.87 11.20
C ALA A 558 -7.03 -27.51 10.73
N GLU A 559 -7.93 -27.24 11.67
CA GLU A 559 -9.28 -26.79 11.38
C GLU A 559 -9.29 -25.41 10.70
N LEU A 560 -8.51 -24.43 11.19
CA LEU A 560 -8.38 -23.12 10.57
C LEU A 560 -7.84 -23.22 9.14
N LEU A 561 -6.79 -24.01 8.93
CA LEU A 561 -6.20 -24.22 7.62
C LEU A 561 -7.16 -24.96 6.67
N GLY A 562 -8.00 -25.87 7.17
CA GLY A 562 -9.08 -26.50 6.42
C GLY A 562 -10.07 -25.47 5.88
N ARG A 563 -10.55 -24.57 6.73
CA ARG A 563 -11.42 -23.44 6.33
C ARG A 563 -10.76 -22.53 5.32
N VAL A 564 -9.48 -22.18 5.50
CA VAL A 564 -8.73 -21.38 4.52
C VAL A 564 -8.64 -22.09 3.18
N ARG A 565 -8.45 -23.41 3.15
CA ARG A 565 -8.41 -24.21 1.92
C ARG A 565 -9.73 -24.20 1.16
N GLU A 566 -10.85 -24.22 1.88
CA GLU A 566 -12.21 -24.22 1.29
C GLU A 566 -12.65 -22.82 0.82
N HIS A 567 -12.08 -21.76 1.39
CA HIS A 567 -12.40 -20.38 1.05
C HIS A 567 -11.94 -20.00 -0.36
N ASP A 568 -12.76 -19.26 -1.14
CA ASP A 568 -12.52 -18.90 -2.54
C ASP A 568 -11.14 -18.30 -2.82
N ALA A 569 -10.75 -17.29 -2.05
CA ALA A 569 -9.40 -16.71 -2.16
C ALA A 569 -8.36 -17.54 -1.39
N GLY A 570 -8.74 -18.16 -0.27
CA GLY A 570 -7.85 -18.91 0.61
C GLY A 570 -7.15 -20.08 -0.07
N ARG A 571 -7.84 -20.78 -0.98
CA ARG A 571 -7.26 -21.90 -1.76
C ARG A 571 -6.01 -21.50 -2.55
N HIS A 572 -5.90 -20.25 -3.01
CA HIS A 572 -4.72 -19.76 -3.71
C HIS A 572 -3.51 -19.60 -2.77
N PHE A 573 -3.77 -19.18 -1.52
CA PHE A 573 -2.73 -19.11 -0.48
C PHE A 573 -2.32 -20.48 0.00
N TRP A 574 -3.29 -21.39 0.16
CA TRP A 574 -3.04 -22.80 0.46
C TRP A 574 -2.19 -23.50 -0.61
N SER A 575 -2.44 -23.23 -1.90
CA SER A 575 -1.68 -23.84 -3.00
C SER A 575 -0.18 -23.52 -2.92
N LYS A 576 0.18 -22.34 -2.40
CA LYS A 576 1.56 -21.86 -2.23
C LYS A 576 2.25 -22.40 -0.97
N LEU A 577 1.52 -23.06 -0.09
CA LEU A 577 2.08 -23.70 1.10
C LEU A 577 3.00 -24.86 0.70
N GLY A 578 4.08 -25.07 1.44
CA GLY A 578 5.04 -26.12 1.16
C GLY A 578 4.46 -27.54 1.28
N ALA A 579 5.07 -28.50 0.62
CA ALA A 579 4.65 -29.90 0.69
C ALA A 579 4.75 -30.47 2.10
N PHE A 580 5.71 -30.00 2.89
CA PHE A 580 5.93 -30.45 4.25
C PHE A 580 4.80 -30.02 5.19
N GLU A 581 4.35 -28.77 5.09
CA GLU A 581 3.23 -28.22 5.86
C GLU A 581 1.91 -28.88 5.45
N LYS A 582 1.71 -29.14 4.15
CA LYS A 582 0.53 -29.89 3.65
C LYS A 582 0.48 -31.31 4.19
N ALA A 583 1.60 -32.04 4.17
CA ALA A 583 1.69 -33.37 4.73
C ALA A 583 1.47 -33.38 6.25
N ALA A 584 1.97 -32.38 6.98
CA ALA A 584 1.70 -32.21 8.40
C ALA A 584 0.22 -31.98 8.68
N TRP A 585 -0.44 -31.14 7.88
CA TRP A 585 -1.88 -30.92 7.97
C TRP A 585 -2.68 -32.20 7.74
N GLU A 586 -2.39 -32.97 6.69
CA GLU A 586 -3.06 -34.25 6.39
C GLU A 586 -2.94 -35.24 7.55
N ARG A 587 -1.77 -35.31 8.18
CA ARG A 587 -1.53 -36.18 9.36
C ARG A 587 -2.39 -35.77 10.54
N VAL A 588 -2.46 -34.46 10.87
CA VAL A 588 -3.22 -33.98 12.01
C VAL A 588 -4.71 -34.12 11.75
N GLU A 589 -5.17 -33.78 10.55
CA GLU A 589 -6.58 -33.89 10.15
C GLU A 589 -7.04 -35.36 10.10
N GLY A 590 -6.20 -36.25 9.57
CA GLY A 590 -6.46 -37.69 9.59
C GLY A 590 -6.61 -38.25 11.00
N ALA A 591 -5.75 -37.83 11.93
CA ALA A 591 -5.83 -38.24 13.34
C ALA A 591 -7.09 -37.69 14.03
N ARG A 592 -7.53 -36.43 13.69
CA ARG A 592 -8.76 -35.83 14.20
C ARG A 592 -10.00 -36.60 13.74
N ARG A 593 -10.11 -36.89 12.44
CA ARG A 593 -11.24 -37.68 11.87
C ARG A 593 -11.35 -39.10 12.46
N GLN A 594 -10.22 -39.72 12.73
CA GLN A 594 -10.23 -41.03 13.40
C GLN A 594 -10.75 -40.98 14.83
N LYS A 595 -10.53 -39.86 15.54
CA LYS A 595 -11.12 -39.66 16.88
C LYS A 595 -12.63 -39.40 16.80
N GLU A 596 -13.07 -38.58 15.89
CA GLU A 596 -14.49 -38.24 15.67
C GLU A 596 -15.29 -39.47 15.19
N GLY A 597 -14.73 -40.31 14.34
CA GLY A 597 -15.35 -41.58 13.89
C GLY A 597 -15.38 -42.69 14.90
N LYS A 598 -14.71 -42.54 16.08
CA LYS A 598 -14.74 -43.48 17.21
C LYS A 598 -15.68 -43.05 18.34
N MET A 599 -16.21 -41.84 18.31
CA MET A 599 -17.28 -41.35 19.19
C MET A 599 -18.64 -41.60 18.56
#